data_74489d4b33afe21525c9ce73cdaa8fb7
#
_entry.id   74489d4b33afe21525c9ce73cdaa8fb7
#
_cell.length_a   1.000
_cell.length_b   1.000
_cell.length_c   1.000
_cell.angle_alpha   90.00
_cell.angle_beta   90.00
_cell.angle_gamma   90.00
#
_symmetry.space_group_name_H-M   'P 1'
#
loop_
_entity.id
_entity.type
_entity.pdbx_description
1 polymer ?
#
loop_
_entity_poly.entity_id
_entity_poly.type
_entity_poly.pdbx_seq_one_letter_code
_entity_poly.pdbx_strand_id
1 'polypeptide(L)' 'MEDETILVALVQQYAGQFGITFSSSYLDDPDKKAKLISLIQEALAGKRGAVTDEDLL' A
#
# COMPACT_ATOMS: atom_id res chain seq x y z
N MET A 1 -3.77 15.09 -0.60
CA MET A 1 -4.21 15.40 0.74
C MET A 1 -5.03 14.30 1.35
N GLU A 2 -6.28 14.12 0.93
CA GLU A 2 -7.06 13.00 1.44
C GLU A 2 -6.44 11.66 1.08
N ASP A 3 -5.88 11.56 -0.13
CA ASP A 3 -5.24 10.35 -0.59
C ASP A 3 -4.05 9.97 0.26
N GLU A 4 -3.28 10.96 0.72
CA GLU A 4 -2.14 10.69 1.58
C GLU A 4 -2.58 10.20 2.95
N THR A 5 -3.64 10.76 3.50
CA THR A 5 -4.18 10.34 4.79
C THR A 5 -4.69 8.91 4.69
N ILE A 6 -5.41 8.59 3.63
CA ILE A 6 -5.91 7.25 3.38
C ILE A 6 -4.75 6.28 3.22
N LEU A 7 -3.74 6.65 2.45
CA LEU A 7 -2.59 5.81 2.19
C LEU A 7 -1.83 5.51 3.48
N VAL A 8 -1.59 6.53 4.31
CA VAL A 8 -0.88 6.35 5.58
C VAL A 8 -1.65 5.37 6.47
N ALA A 9 -2.95 5.54 6.57
CA ALA A 9 -3.78 4.65 7.38
C ALA A 9 -3.73 3.22 6.85
N LEU A 10 -3.83 3.04 5.53
CA LEU A 10 -3.77 1.73 4.91
C LEU A 10 -2.40 1.07 5.11
N VAL A 11 -1.33 1.83 4.96
CA VAL A 11 0.02 1.31 5.16
C VAL A 11 0.21 0.86 6.59
N GLN A 12 -0.29 1.62 7.55
CA GLN A 12 -0.21 1.24 8.97
C GLN A 12 -0.98 -0.04 9.25
N GLN A 13 -2.19 -0.16 8.72
CA GLN A 13 -2.98 -1.37 8.87
C GLN A 13 -2.29 -2.56 8.22
N TYR A 14 -1.77 -2.36 7.04
CA TYR A 14 -1.07 -3.41 6.31
C TYR A 14 0.19 -3.86 7.07
N ALA A 15 0.97 -2.90 7.56
CA ALA A 15 2.17 -3.22 8.30
C ALA A 15 1.86 -4.01 9.58
N GLY A 16 0.77 -3.65 10.26
CA GLY A 16 0.36 -4.36 11.46
C GLY A 16 -0.12 -5.78 11.18
N GLN A 17 -0.72 -5.98 10.00
CA GLN A 17 -1.29 -7.28 9.64
C GLN A 17 -0.26 -8.20 8.99
N PHE A 18 0.57 -7.68 8.10
CA PHE A 18 1.53 -8.47 7.35
C PHE A 18 2.98 -8.33 7.84
N GLY A 19 3.26 -7.33 8.67
CA GLY A 19 4.61 -7.10 9.18
C GLY A 19 5.58 -6.52 8.15
N ILE A 20 5.06 -5.91 7.08
CA ILE A 20 5.86 -5.39 5.97
C ILE A 20 5.55 -3.91 5.81
N THR A 21 6.59 -3.11 5.54
CA THR A 21 6.43 -1.69 5.22
C THR A 21 6.94 -1.43 3.81
N PHE A 22 6.58 -0.26 3.28
CA PHE A 22 6.95 0.12 1.92
C PHE A 22 8.00 1.22 1.93
N SER A 23 8.82 1.23 0.88
CA SER A 23 9.81 2.29 0.67
C SER A 23 9.12 3.64 0.49
N SER A 24 9.73 4.71 1.01
CA SER A 24 9.19 6.04 0.85
C SER A 24 9.13 6.48 -0.60
N SER A 25 9.93 5.90 -1.48
CA SER A 25 9.89 6.24 -2.90
C SER A 25 8.55 5.86 -3.53
N TYR A 26 7.89 4.82 -3.05
CA TYR A 26 6.56 4.46 -3.53
C TYR A 26 5.51 5.45 -3.05
N LEU A 27 5.72 6.07 -1.91
CA LEU A 27 4.79 7.04 -1.35
C LEU A 27 4.92 8.41 -2.00
N ASP A 28 6.06 8.69 -2.65
CA ASP A 28 6.32 9.96 -3.31
C ASP A 28 5.83 9.99 -4.75
N ASP A 29 5.67 8.83 -5.39
CA ASP A 29 5.26 8.75 -6.79
C ASP A 29 3.74 8.63 -6.87
N PRO A 30 3.04 9.61 -7.49
CA PRO A 30 1.58 9.58 -7.54
C PRO A 30 1.01 8.35 -8.25
N ASP A 31 1.67 7.87 -9.29
CA ASP A 31 1.21 6.68 -10.01
C ASP A 31 1.34 5.43 -9.13
N LYS A 32 2.46 5.30 -8.46
CA LYS A 32 2.69 4.18 -7.56
C LYS A 32 1.82 4.27 -6.32
N LYS A 33 1.57 5.49 -5.86
CA LYS A 33 0.69 5.73 -4.71
C LYS A 33 -0.72 5.21 -4.97
N ALA A 34 -1.29 5.55 -6.10
CA ALA A 34 -2.63 5.10 -6.46
C ALA A 34 -2.68 3.57 -6.58
N LYS A 35 -1.68 3.00 -7.22
CA LYS A 35 -1.59 1.55 -7.37
C LYS A 35 -1.44 0.87 -6.02
N LEU A 36 -0.63 1.44 -5.14
CA LEU A 36 -0.39 0.91 -3.81
C LEU A 36 -1.66 0.90 -2.98
N ILE A 37 -2.45 1.97 -3.04
CA ILE A 37 -3.73 2.03 -2.33
C ILE A 37 -4.63 0.86 -2.73
N SER A 38 -4.78 0.64 -4.03
CA SER A 38 -5.60 -0.45 -4.54
C SER A 38 -5.09 -1.81 -4.08
N LEU A 39 -3.78 -2.03 -4.17
CA LEU A 39 -3.18 -3.30 -3.79
C LEU A 39 -3.32 -3.58 -2.30
N ILE A 40 -3.11 -2.56 -1.48
CA ILE A 40 -3.26 -2.71 -0.03
C ILE A 40 -4.70 -3.02 0.33
N GLN A 41 -5.66 -2.35 -0.29
CA GLN A 41 -7.07 -2.61 -0.04
C GLN A 41 -7.44 -4.06 -0.38
N GLU A 42 -6.93 -4.57 -1.49
CA GLU A 42 -7.16 -5.95 -1.87
C GLU A 42 -6.52 -6.93 -0.89
N ALA A 43 -5.32 -6.63 -0.44
CA ALA A 43 -4.62 -7.48 0.52
C ALA A 43 -5.36 -7.50 1.86
N LEU A 44 -5.82 -6.35 2.33
CA LEU A 44 -6.56 -6.28 3.59
C LEU A 44 -7.93 -6.93 3.50
N ALA A 45 -8.51 -6.94 2.31
CA ALA A 45 -9.80 -7.60 2.08
C ALA A 45 -9.68 -9.11 1.91
N GLY A 46 -8.45 -9.63 1.88
CA GLY A 46 -8.21 -11.06 1.71
C GLY A 46 -8.33 -11.53 0.27
N LYS A 47 -8.34 -10.61 -0.68
CA LYS A 47 -8.45 -10.97 -2.10
C LYS A 47 -7.11 -11.36 -2.71
N ARG A 48 -6.03 -11.03 -2.05
CA ARG A 48 -4.68 -11.34 -2.50
C ARG A 48 -3.76 -11.46 -1.29
N GLY A 49 -2.56 -12.01 -1.50
CA GLY A 49 -1.52 -12.05 -0.48
C GLY A 49 -0.79 -10.72 -0.36
N ALA A 50 0.35 -10.74 0.30
CA ALA A 50 1.14 -9.54 0.52
C ALA A 50 1.52 -8.84 -0.79
N VAL A 51 1.59 -7.52 -0.74
CA VAL A 51 2.02 -6.71 -1.88
C VAL A 51 3.54 -6.81 -1.99
N THR A 52 4.05 -7.03 -3.20
CA THR A 52 5.48 -7.15 -3.46
C THR A 52 5.94 -6.00 -4.34
N ASP A 53 7.27 -5.83 -4.43
CA ASP A 53 7.85 -4.82 -5.31
C ASP A 53 7.46 -5.06 -6.76
N GLU A 54 7.32 -6.33 -7.17
CA GLU A 54 6.92 -6.68 -8.53
C GLU A 54 5.53 -6.15 -8.86
N ASP A 55 4.65 -6.10 -7.90
CA ASP A 55 3.30 -5.58 -8.09
C ASP A 55 3.31 -4.08 -8.39
N LEU A 56 4.36 -3.38 -7.97
CA LEU A 56 4.48 -1.94 -8.14
C LEU A 56 5.31 -1.56 -9.38
N LEU A 57 5.97 -2.49 -10.01
CA LEU A 57 6.67 -2.27 -11.27
C LEU A 57 5.66 -2.35 -12.42
#